data_803534f4b35a43b49135cd4361a36471
#
_entry.id   803534f4b35a43b49135cd4361a36471
#
_cell.length_a   1.000
_cell.length_b   1.000
_cell.length_c   1.000
_cell.angle_alpha   90.00
_cell.angle_beta   90.00
_cell.angle_gamma   90.00
#
_symmetry.space_group_name_H-M   'P 1'
#
loop_
_entity.id
_entity.type
_entity.pdbx_description
1 polymer ?
#
loop_
_entity_poly.entity_id
_entity_poly.type
_entity_poly.pdbx_seq_one_letter_code
_entity_poly.pdbx_strand_id
1 'polypeptide(L)'
;MSELTTLLRRGIRLPPAGWMLAAMLAFYVLAGLFGRDPWKGEDAIHIGAAWHMLHFSDWLSPDLAGRPFHEPPLYYWSAALTGKAFGWLLPLHEAMRLASGVWVALALMGLYYASRELYGEDSAAASPMLLAGCAGLLFHAHDAQPMLIALAAY
;
A
#
# COMPACT_ATOMS: atom_id res chain seq x y z
N MET A 1 -40.00 20.84 -19.49
CA MET A 1 -38.54 20.60 -19.37
C MET A 1 -37.99 20.78 -17.95
N SER A 2 -38.72 21.41 -17.02
CA SER A 2 -38.27 21.66 -15.64
C SER A 2 -38.42 20.48 -14.67
N GLU A 3 -39.35 19.56 -14.88
CA GLU A 3 -39.58 18.44 -14.00
C GLU A 3 -38.54 17.31 -14.15
N LEU A 4 -38.09 17.04 -15.39
CA LEU A 4 -37.04 16.04 -15.66
C LEU A 4 -35.70 16.40 -14.99
N THR A 5 -35.34 17.70 -14.99
CA THR A 5 -34.14 18.20 -14.30
C THR A 5 -34.25 18.09 -12.78
N THR A 6 -35.47 18.20 -12.24
CA THR A 6 -35.72 18.07 -10.79
C THR A 6 -35.70 16.62 -10.33
N LEU A 7 -36.18 15.69 -11.19
CA LEU A 7 -36.12 14.24 -10.92
C LEU A 7 -34.69 13.68 -11.05
N LEU A 8 -33.90 14.19 -11.98
CA LEU A 8 -32.47 13.87 -12.09
C LEU A 8 -31.64 14.41 -10.92
N ARG A 9 -32.07 15.52 -10.31
CA ARG A 9 -31.47 16.04 -9.07
C ARG A 9 -31.85 15.27 -7.79
N ARG A 10 -32.92 14.49 -7.80
CA ARG A 10 -33.31 13.57 -6.71
C ARG A 10 -32.60 12.20 -6.83
N GLY A 11 -31.79 12.01 -7.86
CA GLY A 11 -31.04 10.80 -8.07
C GLY A 11 -29.97 10.58 -7.00
N ILE A 12 -30.01 9.39 -6.42
CA ILE A 12 -28.94 8.70 -5.70
C ILE A 12 -28.06 9.68 -4.92
N ARG A 13 -28.33 9.87 -3.65
CA ARG A 13 -27.37 10.50 -2.74
C ARG A 13 -26.15 9.58 -2.68
N LEU A 14 -25.22 9.78 -3.59
CA LEU A 14 -23.89 9.19 -3.47
C LEU A 14 -23.34 9.57 -2.09
N PRO A 15 -22.73 8.65 -1.36
CA PRO A 15 -22.01 8.99 -0.15
C PRO A 15 -21.08 10.16 -0.45
N PRO A 16 -20.75 11.03 0.52
CA PRO A 16 -19.88 12.16 0.28
C PRO A 16 -18.62 11.69 -0.43
N ALA A 17 -18.21 12.35 -1.49
CA ALA A 17 -17.17 11.90 -2.43
C ALA A 17 -15.88 11.41 -1.74
N GLY A 18 -15.54 11.97 -0.58
CA GLY A 18 -14.39 11.55 0.22
C GLY A 18 -14.49 10.13 0.80
N TRP A 19 -15.66 9.72 1.25
CA TRP A 19 -15.86 8.36 1.77
C TRP A 19 -15.81 7.30 0.66
N MET A 20 -16.34 7.61 -0.51
CA MET A 20 -16.31 6.71 -1.66
C MET A 20 -14.87 6.57 -2.20
N LEU A 21 -14.11 7.66 -2.24
CA LEU A 21 -12.69 7.64 -2.56
C LEU A 21 -11.90 6.79 -1.55
N ALA A 22 -12.11 7.03 -0.25
CA ALA A 22 -11.43 6.27 0.80
C ALA A 22 -11.73 4.77 0.69
N ALA A 23 -12.98 4.38 0.45
CA ALA A 23 -13.37 2.99 0.26
C ALA A 23 -12.72 2.36 -0.99
N MET A 24 -12.67 3.10 -2.10
CA MET A 24 -12.03 2.63 -3.34
C MET A 24 -10.52 2.46 -3.16
N LEU A 25 -9.83 3.41 -2.53
CA LEU A 25 -8.40 3.32 -2.26
C LEU A 25 -8.08 2.22 -1.24
N ALA A 26 -8.91 2.06 -0.20
CA ALA A 26 -8.79 0.96 0.74
C ALA A 26 -8.95 -0.41 0.05
N PHE A 27 -9.94 -0.54 -0.82
CA PHE A 27 -10.11 -1.75 -1.63
C PHE A 27 -8.90 -1.99 -2.53
N TYR A 28 -8.39 -0.95 -3.21
CA TYR A 28 -7.19 -1.04 -4.04
C TYR A 28 -5.99 -1.56 -3.24
N VAL A 29 -5.75 -1.02 -2.05
CA VAL A 29 -4.62 -1.45 -1.19
C VAL A 29 -4.77 -2.89 -0.73
N LEU A 30 -5.98 -3.31 -0.36
CA LEU A 30 -6.22 -4.62 0.25
C LEU A 30 -6.36 -5.76 -0.75
N ALA A 31 -6.94 -5.50 -1.94
CA ALA A 31 -7.37 -6.54 -2.88
C ALA A 31 -6.24 -7.44 -3.40
N GLY A 32 -4.99 -6.98 -3.40
CA GLY A 32 -3.84 -7.74 -3.92
C GLY A 32 -2.87 -8.26 -2.87
N LEU A 33 -3.12 -8.01 -1.57
CA LEU A 33 -2.21 -8.40 -0.50
C LEU A 33 -2.35 -9.88 -0.10
N PHE A 34 -3.53 -10.45 -0.32
CA PHE A 34 -3.89 -11.77 0.17
C PHE A 34 -4.05 -12.80 -0.95
N GLY A 35 -3.97 -14.08 -0.60
CA GLY A 35 -4.33 -15.19 -1.45
C GLY A 35 -3.30 -15.54 -2.53
N ARG A 36 -2.05 -15.10 -2.41
CA ARG A 36 -1.00 -15.50 -3.36
C ARG A 36 0.34 -15.77 -2.70
N ASP A 37 0.98 -16.83 -3.13
CA ASP A 37 2.35 -17.14 -2.75
C ASP A 37 3.37 -16.15 -3.37
N PRO A 38 4.57 -15.99 -2.76
CA PRO A 38 5.66 -15.21 -3.35
C PRO A 38 6.20 -15.89 -4.61
N TRP A 39 5.72 -15.48 -5.78
CA TRP A 39 6.10 -16.09 -7.07
C TRP A 39 7.09 -15.25 -7.87
N LYS A 40 7.15 -13.95 -7.63
CA LYS A 40 8.15 -13.06 -8.21
C LYS A 40 9.44 -13.15 -7.39
N GLY A 41 10.58 -13.21 -8.07
CA GLY A 41 11.90 -13.31 -7.42
C GLY A 41 12.15 -12.19 -6.42
N GLU A 42 11.86 -10.94 -6.79
CA GLU A 42 12.03 -9.77 -5.90
C GLU A 42 11.14 -9.85 -4.65
N ASP A 43 9.86 -10.18 -4.81
CA ASP A 43 8.92 -10.34 -3.70
C ASP A 43 9.42 -11.42 -2.71
N ALA A 44 9.88 -12.56 -3.23
CA ALA A 44 10.44 -13.65 -2.43
C ALA A 44 11.73 -13.25 -1.70
N ILE A 45 12.61 -12.47 -2.36
CA ILE A 45 13.85 -11.97 -1.78
C ILE A 45 13.55 -11.04 -0.59
N HIS A 46 12.65 -10.08 -0.76
CA HIS A 46 12.34 -9.12 0.29
C HIS A 46 11.58 -9.74 1.47
N ILE A 47 10.67 -10.69 1.19
CA ILE A 47 10.02 -11.50 2.25
C ILE A 47 11.06 -12.35 2.97
N GLY A 48 12.00 -12.97 2.25
CA GLY A 48 13.09 -13.76 2.82
C GLY A 48 13.98 -12.95 3.76
N ALA A 49 14.35 -11.73 3.37
CA ALA A 49 15.15 -10.83 4.21
C ALA A 49 14.39 -10.42 5.49
N ALA A 50 13.09 -10.09 5.37
CA ALA A 50 12.26 -9.78 6.53
C ALA A 50 12.06 -11.01 7.44
N TRP A 51 11.93 -12.19 6.87
CA TRP A 51 11.84 -13.45 7.60
C TRP A 51 13.12 -13.75 8.38
N HIS A 52 14.29 -13.57 7.75
CA HIS A 52 15.59 -13.73 8.39
C HIS A 52 15.73 -12.79 9.58
N MET A 53 15.40 -11.53 9.39
CA MET A 53 15.40 -10.50 10.45
C MET A 53 14.52 -10.91 11.65
N LEU A 54 13.34 -11.48 11.39
CA LEU A 54 12.40 -11.91 12.42
C LEU A 54 12.92 -13.12 13.22
N HIS A 55 13.60 -14.09 12.56
CA HIS A 55 14.00 -15.35 13.18
C HIS A 55 15.39 -15.32 13.81
N PHE A 56 16.30 -14.56 13.23
CA PHE A 56 17.70 -14.50 13.71
C PHE A 56 18.03 -13.23 14.49
N SER A 57 17.04 -12.32 14.66
CA SER A 57 17.17 -11.09 15.44
C SER A 57 18.27 -10.14 14.95
N ASP A 58 18.68 -10.28 13.69
CA ASP A 58 19.63 -9.34 13.06
C ASP A 58 18.87 -8.20 12.38
N TRP A 59 18.53 -7.18 13.16
CA TRP A 59 17.70 -6.06 12.74
C TRP A 59 18.46 -4.98 11.97
N LEU A 60 19.79 -4.99 12.01
CA LEU A 60 20.62 -3.95 11.40
C LEU A 60 21.19 -4.37 10.06
N SER A 61 21.51 -5.65 9.91
CA SER A 61 22.14 -6.18 8.70
C SER A 61 21.50 -7.52 8.35
N PRO A 62 20.30 -7.51 7.74
CA PRO A 62 19.66 -8.75 7.36
C PRO A 62 20.56 -9.52 6.40
N ASP A 63 20.56 -10.82 6.55
CA ASP A 63 21.25 -11.76 5.69
C ASP A 63 20.22 -12.45 4.79
N LEU A 64 20.59 -12.73 3.55
CA LEU A 64 19.81 -13.55 2.64
C LEU A 64 20.67 -14.70 2.14
N ALA A 65 20.40 -15.90 2.61
CA ALA A 65 21.10 -17.12 2.23
C ALA A 65 22.64 -17.05 2.44
N GLY A 66 23.08 -16.45 3.55
CA GLY A 66 24.50 -16.30 3.89
C GLY A 66 25.22 -15.12 3.21
N ARG A 67 24.46 -14.20 2.62
CA ARG A 67 25.00 -12.98 2.02
C ARG A 67 24.41 -11.73 2.69
N PRO A 68 25.23 -10.76 3.10
CA PRO A 68 24.75 -9.49 3.63
C PRO A 68 23.84 -8.79 2.63
N PHE A 69 22.69 -8.33 3.12
CA PHE A 69 21.69 -7.66 2.30
C PHE A 69 21.76 -6.15 2.56
N HIS A 70 22.18 -5.39 1.56
CA HIS A 70 22.57 -3.99 1.72
C HIS A 70 21.47 -2.97 1.41
N GLU A 71 20.23 -3.33 1.54
CA GLU A 71 19.13 -2.39 1.35
C GLU A 71 18.71 -1.69 2.66
N PRO A 72 18.08 -0.47 2.58
CA PRO A 72 17.63 0.26 3.76
C PRO A 72 16.70 -0.58 4.64
N PRO A 73 16.96 -0.70 5.95
CA PRO A 73 16.29 -1.69 6.80
C PRO A 73 14.84 -1.34 7.15
N LEU A 74 14.39 -0.11 6.94
CA LEU A 74 13.08 0.39 7.40
C LEU A 74 11.90 -0.44 6.86
N TYR A 75 11.96 -0.85 5.59
CA TYR A 75 10.93 -1.71 5.01
C TYR A 75 10.88 -3.07 5.72
N TYR A 76 12.03 -3.69 5.93
CA TYR A 76 12.15 -5.01 6.56
C TYR A 76 11.73 -4.99 8.02
N TRP A 77 11.99 -3.88 8.73
CA TRP A 77 11.46 -3.68 10.07
C TRP A 77 9.93 -3.65 10.07
N SER A 78 9.32 -2.89 9.16
CA SER A 78 7.87 -2.83 9.06
C SER A 78 7.28 -4.18 8.66
N ALA A 79 7.88 -4.91 7.71
CA ALA A 79 7.46 -6.24 7.29
C ALA A 79 7.62 -7.29 8.40
N ALA A 80 8.74 -7.28 9.13
CA ALA A 80 8.96 -8.16 10.27
C ALA A 80 7.96 -7.87 11.41
N LEU A 81 7.66 -6.59 11.69
CA LEU A 81 6.69 -6.21 12.69
C LEU A 81 5.26 -6.64 12.32
N THR A 82 4.84 -6.42 11.08
CA THR A 82 3.52 -6.92 10.62
C THR A 82 3.46 -8.44 10.60
N GLY A 83 4.53 -9.11 10.19
CA GLY A 83 4.67 -10.56 10.28
C GLY A 83 4.52 -11.08 11.71
N LYS A 84 5.16 -10.43 12.68
CA LYS A 84 5.05 -10.77 14.10
C LYS A 84 3.65 -10.50 14.67
N ALA A 85 3.02 -9.39 14.27
CA ALA A 85 1.71 -8.99 14.77
C ALA A 85 0.57 -9.85 14.22
N PHE A 86 0.63 -10.25 12.95
CA PHE A 86 -0.48 -10.89 12.24
C PHE A 86 -0.17 -12.31 11.76
N GLY A 87 1.06 -12.82 11.90
CA GLY A 87 1.44 -14.16 11.47
C GLY A 87 0.76 -15.31 12.23
N TRP A 88 0.04 -15.04 13.33
CA TRP A 88 -0.82 -16.00 14.01
C TRP A 88 -2.21 -16.14 13.33
N LEU A 89 -2.62 -15.15 12.54
CA LEU A 89 -3.92 -15.08 11.84
C LEU A 89 -3.79 -15.38 10.34
N LEU A 90 -2.68 -14.95 9.74
CA LEU A 90 -2.43 -15.02 8.30
C LEU A 90 -1.15 -15.85 8.03
N PRO A 91 -1.02 -16.44 6.83
CA PRO A 91 0.27 -16.95 6.37
C PRO A 91 1.35 -15.88 6.51
N LEU A 92 2.53 -16.27 6.99
CA LEU A 92 3.56 -15.29 7.37
C LEU A 92 3.95 -14.32 6.25
N HIS A 93 4.02 -14.80 5.01
CA HIS A 93 4.32 -13.98 3.84
C HIS A 93 3.23 -12.95 3.54
N GLU A 94 1.95 -13.27 3.75
CA GLU A 94 0.84 -12.33 3.62
C GLU A 94 0.87 -11.28 4.75
N ALA A 95 1.13 -11.72 5.99
CA ALA A 95 1.28 -10.84 7.13
C ALA A 95 2.42 -9.83 6.92
N MET A 96 3.55 -10.24 6.31
CA MET A 96 4.66 -9.36 5.97
C MET A 96 4.32 -8.37 4.86
N ARG A 97 3.51 -8.78 3.86
CA ARG A 97 3.05 -7.88 2.79
C ARG A 97 2.12 -6.78 3.26
N LEU A 98 1.49 -6.91 4.43
CA LEU A 98 0.72 -5.81 5.02
C LEU A 98 1.54 -4.53 5.16
N ALA A 99 2.86 -4.64 5.37
CA ALA A 99 3.75 -3.48 5.37
C ALA A 99 3.70 -2.70 4.04
N SER A 100 3.69 -3.40 2.90
CA SER A 100 3.54 -2.76 1.58
C SER A 100 2.21 -2.02 1.48
N GLY A 101 1.12 -2.64 1.93
CA GLY A 101 -0.20 -2.00 1.98
C GLY A 101 -0.20 -0.73 2.82
N VAL A 102 0.46 -0.74 3.98
CA VAL A 102 0.60 0.45 4.85
C VAL A 102 1.36 1.57 4.13
N TRP A 103 2.49 1.26 3.48
CA TRP A 103 3.29 2.27 2.78
C TRP A 103 2.56 2.84 1.56
N VAL A 104 1.84 2.00 0.79
CA VAL A 104 0.98 2.48 -0.31
C VAL A 104 -0.14 3.37 0.20
N ALA A 105 -0.79 2.99 1.30
CA ALA A 105 -1.84 3.81 1.90
C ALA A 105 -1.30 5.18 2.38
N LEU A 106 -0.11 5.20 2.99
CA LEU A 106 0.55 6.43 3.40
C LEU A 106 0.90 7.32 2.20
N ALA A 107 1.42 6.75 1.10
CA ALA A 107 1.72 7.48 -0.12
C ALA A 107 0.45 8.12 -0.73
N LEU A 108 -0.62 7.34 -0.87
CA LEU A 108 -1.90 7.83 -1.41
C LEU A 108 -2.51 8.91 -0.51
N MET A 109 -2.44 8.75 0.80
CA MET A 109 -2.94 9.71 1.77
C MET A 109 -2.10 10.99 1.79
N GLY A 110 -0.77 10.87 1.76
CA GLY A 110 0.14 12.02 1.67
C GLY A 110 -0.13 12.83 0.41
N LEU A 111 -0.27 12.16 -0.73
CA LEU A 111 -0.56 12.81 -2.00
C LEU A 111 -1.96 13.48 -2.02
N TYR A 112 -2.95 12.87 -1.36
CA TYR A 112 -4.27 13.49 -1.18
C TYR A 112 -4.16 14.81 -0.42
N TYR A 113 -3.48 14.83 0.72
CA TYR A 113 -3.33 16.05 1.52
C TYR A 113 -2.47 17.11 0.82
N ALA A 114 -1.38 16.70 0.18
CA ALA A 114 -0.55 17.62 -0.60
C ALA A 114 -1.34 18.25 -1.76
N SER A 115 -2.13 17.47 -2.49
CA SER A 115 -2.98 17.96 -3.57
C SER A 115 -4.07 18.90 -3.05
N ARG A 116 -4.65 18.60 -1.91
CA ARG A 116 -5.64 19.45 -1.25
C ARG A 116 -5.08 20.82 -0.87
N GLU A 117 -3.88 20.85 -0.29
CA GLU A 117 -3.21 22.10 0.09
C GLU A 117 -2.79 22.94 -1.12
N LEU A 118 -2.32 22.30 -2.19
CA LEU A 118 -1.81 23.00 -3.37
C LEU A 118 -2.90 23.43 -4.35
N TYR A 119 -3.94 22.61 -4.53
CA TYR A 119 -4.93 22.77 -5.59
C TYR A 119 -6.38 22.89 -5.10
N GLY A 120 -6.60 22.76 -3.78
CA GLY A 120 -7.91 22.86 -3.14
C GLY A 120 -8.68 21.54 -3.08
N GLU A 121 -9.81 21.57 -2.35
CA GLU A 121 -10.66 20.39 -2.04
C GLU A 121 -11.16 19.68 -3.30
N ASP A 122 -11.54 20.42 -4.34
CA ASP A 122 -12.14 19.87 -5.57
C ASP A 122 -11.14 19.01 -6.36
N SER A 123 -9.85 19.28 -6.24
CA SER A 123 -8.77 18.57 -6.94
C SER A 123 -8.09 17.49 -6.09
N ALA A 124 -8.35 17.48 -4.78
CA ALA A 124 -7.64 16.61 -3.83
C ALA A 124 -7.68 15.12 -4.19
N ALA A 125 -8.80 14.66 -4.75
CA ALA A 125 -8.99 13.26 -5.12
C ALA A 125 -8.25 12.84 -6.41
N ALA A 126 -7.96 13.78 -7.30
CA ALA A 126 -7.41 13.48 -8.62
C ALA A 126 -6.00 12.86 -8.54
N SER A 127 -5.13 13.41 -7.71
CA SER A 127 -3.74 12.97 -7.61
C SER A 127 -3.57 11.54 -7.09
N PRO A 128 -4.20 11.11 -5.97
CA PRO A 128 -4.09 9.71 -5.55
C PRO A 128 -4.77 8.75 -6.52
N MET A 129 -5.83 9.15 -7.24
CA MET A 129 -6.44 8.33 -8.28
C MET A 129 -5.50 8.13 -9.47
N LEU A 130 -4.81 9.18 -9.92
CA LEU A 130 -3.81 9.10 -10.97
C LEU A 130 -2.63 8.20 -10.56
N LEU A 131 -2.14 8.33 -9.34
CA LEU A 131 -1.08 7.47 -8.82
C LEU A 131 -1.54 6.02 -8.74
N ALA A 132 -2.73 5.74 -8.22
CA ALA A 132 -3.29 4.39 -8.16
C ALA A 132 -3.48 3.77 -9.56
N GLY A 133 -3.77 4.58 -10.58
CA GLY A 133 -3.88 4.15 -11.98
C GLY A 133 -2.54 4.00 -12.71
N CYS A 134 -1.41 4.41 -12.12
CA CYS A 134 -0.10 4.23 -12.75
C CYS A 134 0.27 2.75 -12.86
N ALA A 135 0.69 2.31 -14.05
CA ALA A 135 1.06 0.90 -14.29
C ALA A 135 2.14 0.40 -13.33
N GLY A 136 3.13 1.22 -13.00
CA GLY A 136 4.18 0.87 -12.03
C GLY A 136 3.60 0.51 -10.65
N LEU A 137 2.69 1.31 -10.13
CA LEU A 137 2.06 1.02 -8.84
C LEU A 137 1.11 -0.17 -8.94
N LEU A 138 0.33 -0.31 -10.03
CA LEU A 138 -0.54 -1.47 -10.24
C LEU A 138 0.21 -2.80 -10.16
N PHE A 139 1.44 -2.86 -10.70
CA PHE A 139 2.24 -4.08 -10.69
C PHE A 139 2.97 -4.34 -9.36
N HIS A 140 3.30 -3.29 -8.60
CA HIS A 140 4.18 -3.39 -7.43
C HIS A 140 3.53 -3.02 -6.09
N ALA A 141 2.32 -2.44 -6.10
CA ALA A 141 1.64 -2.00 -4.87
C ALA A 141 1.43 -3.11 -3.84
N HIS A 142 1.36 -4.35 -4.29
CA HIS A 142 1.02 -5.52 -3.49
C HIS A 142 2.19 -6.50 -3.32
N ASP A 143 3.36 -6.16 -3.86
CA ASP A 143 4.58 -6.93 -3.69
C ASP A 143 5.38 -6.40 -2.48
N ALA A 144 6.23 -7.24 -1.90
CA ALA A 144 7.18 -6.81 -0.89
C ALA A 144 8.26 -5.96 -1.58
N GLN A 145 8.17 -4.61 -1.43
CA GLN A 145 9.04 -3.69 -2.16
C GLN A 145 9.50 -2.52 -1.29
N PRO A 146 10.81 -2.39 -1.00
CA PRO A 146 11.36 -1.25 -0.25
C PRO A 146 11.12 0.11 -0.91
N MET A 147 10.98 0.15 -2.24
CA MET A 147 10.70 1.37 -3.00
C MET A 147 9.40 2.06 -2.60
N LEU A 148 8.44 1.34 -2.01
CA LEU A 148 7.18 1.92 -1.51
C LEU A 148 7.40 2.93 -0.37
N ILE A 149 8.47 2.77 0.40
CA ILE A 149 8.86 3.76 1.42
C ILE A 149 9.30 5.06 0.76
N ALA A 150 10.14 4.98 -0.27
CA ALA A 150 10.57 6.16 -1.00
C ALA A 150 9.36 6.89 -1.62
N LEU A 151 8.42 6.13 -2.20
CA LEU A 151 7.17 6.69 -2.72
C LEU A 151 6.34 7.41 -1.64
N ALA A 152 6.30 6.88 -0.42
CA ALA A 152 5.57 7.50 0.69
C ALA A 152 6.30 8.70 1.30
N ALA A 153 7.62 8.80 1.13
CA ALA A 153 8.45 9.88 1.67
C ALA A 153 8.53 11.13 0.77
N TYR A 154 8.24 10.99 -0.53
CA TYR A 154 8.22 12.09 -1.50
C TYR A 154 6.86 12.78 -1.54
#